data_8d2790fb4aac0777cecf1f1cff631aad
#
_entry.id   8d2790fb4aac0777cecf1f1cff631aad
#
_cell.length_a   1.000
_cell.length_b   1.000
_cell.length_c   1.000
_cell.angle_alpha   90.00
_cell.angle_beta   90.00
_cell.angle_gamma   90.00
#
_symmetry.space_group_name_H-M   'P 1'
#
loop_
_entity.id
_entity.type
_entity.pdbx_description
1 polymer ?
#
loop_
_entity_poly.entity_id
_entity_poly.type
_entity_poly.pdbx_seq_one_letter_code
_entity_poly.pdbx_strand_id
1 'polypeptide(L)'
;MSPAPARPRDVVILGSTGSIGTQALDLVRRHPDRFRVVGLTAGGSNPHLFAEQVREFAPAFADTGEDASIAAAALECDVVLNGVAGAVGLRPTIAALEAGNTLALANKESLIIGGPVVTALAKPGQIVPVDSEHSALAQCLRGGHPDEVRRLVLTASGGPFRGRRREELHDVTPEQALAHPTWSMGPLVTINSATLVNKGLEVIEAHLLFDVPFDRIDVVVHPTSVVHSMVEFDDGSTLAQASPPSMMIPIALGLGWPDRVPQAAPGIDWTKPETWEFFPLDDEAFPAVSLAREAGRAGGTAPAIYNAANEVCVQAFLDGEIRFTDIVPTIERVLAAHDVPSNVTDLTVDDVLAADAWARARAASA
;
A
#
# COMPACT_ATOMS: atom_id res chain seq x y z
N MET A 1 -20.78 6.94 19.87
CA MET A 1 -19.35 6.67 20.11
C MET A 1 -19.21 5.18 20.38
N SER A 2 -18.39 4.46 19.63
CA SER A 2 -18.07 3.07 20.00
C SER A 2 -17.46 3.07 21.40
N PRO A 3 -17.87 2.19 22.31
CA PRO A 3 -17.26 2.09 23.63
C PRO A 3 -15.77 1.77 23.50
N ALA A 4 -14.98 2.21 24.46
CA ALA A 4 -13.58 1.77 24.54
C ALA A 4 -13.56 0.24 24.72
N PRO A 5 -12.59 -0.48 24.14
CA PRO A 5 -12.44 -1.92 24.36
C PRO A 5 -12.28 -2.20 25.85
N ALA A 6 -12.64 -3.41 26.29
CA ALA A 6 -12.53 -3.80 27.68
C ALA A 6 -11.09 -3.75 28.23
N ARG A 7 -10.10 -3.86 27.35
CA ARG A 7 -8.67 -3.60 27.58
C ARG A 7 -8.04 -2.91 26.37
N PRO A 8 -6.94 -2.16 26.52
CA PRO A 8 -6.18 -1.71 25.36
C PRO A 8 -5.74 -2.90 24.47
N ARG A 9 -5.78 -2.71 23.15
CA ARG A 9 -5.27 -3.69 22.20
C ARG A 9 -3.74 -3.66 22.20
N ASP A 10 -3.15 -4.82 22.20
CA ASP A 10 -1.70 -4.99 22.10
C ASP A 10 -1.28 -4.83 20.64
N VAL A 11 -0.39 -3.87 20.40
CA VAL A 11 0.05 -3.47 19.06
C VAL A 11 1.55 -3.71 18.89
N VAL A 12 1.93 -4.37 17.81
CA VAL A 12 3.29 -4.42 17.30
C VAL A 12 3.39 -3.48 16.10
N ILE A 13 4.42 -2.62 16.06
CA ILE A 13 4.65 -1.68 14.95
C ILE A 13 6.01 -1.99 14.32
N LEU A 14 5.97 -2.47 13.08
CA LEU A 14 7.15 -2.71 12.26
C LEU A 14 7.42 -1.49 11.39
N GLY A 15 8.68 -1.01 11.37
CA GLY A 15 9.04 0.23 10.69
C GLY A 15 8.64 1.49 11.47
N SER A 16 8.78 1.48 12.79
CA SER A 16 8.29 2.52 13.71
C SER A 16 8.85 3.93 13.46
N THR A 17 10.05 4.03 12.89
CA THR A 17 10.69 5.32 12.56
C THR A 17 10.31 5.85 11.17
N GLY A 18 9.57 5.07 10.37
CA GLY A 18 9.04 5.48 9.07
C GLY A 18 7.79 6.35 9.18
N SER A 19 7.31 6.85 8.04
CA SER A 19 6.14 7.75 7.99
C SER A 19 4.89 7.11 8.60
N ILE A 20 4.59 5.87 8.30
CA ILE A 20 3.42 5.15 8.84
C ILE A 20 3.62 4.86 10.33
N GLY A 21 4.81 4.37 10.71
CA GLY A 21 5.10 4.02 12.10
C GLY A 21 5.04 5.21 13.06
N THR A 22 5.57 6.36 12.67
CA THR A 22 5.51 7.59 13.48
C THR A 22 4.08 8.10 13.66
N GLN A 23 3.26 8.04 12.61
CA GLN A 23 1.84 8.39 12.67
C GLN A 23 1.04 7.40 13.53
N ALA A 24 1.35 6.11 13.45
CA ALA A 24 0.74 5.09 14.30
C ALA A 24 1.06 5.33 15.79
N LEU A 25 2.32 5.64 16.11
CA LEU A 25 2.71 5.98 17.48
C LEU A 25 2.05 7.27 17.99
N ASP A 26 1.87 8.28 17.12
CA ASP A 26 1.09 9.47 17.46
C ASP A 26 -0.36 9.12 17.80
N LEU A 27 -0.98 8.23 17.03
CA LEU A 27 -2.34 7.75 17.30
C LEU A 27 -2.41 7.02 18.65
N VAL A 28 -1.48 6.09 18.90
CA VAL A 28 -1.41 5.35 20.17
C VAL A 28 -1.24 6.30 21.36
N ARG A 29 -0.37 7.32 21.24
CA ARG A 29 -0.15 8.36 22.26
C ARG A 29 -1.44 9.11 22.61
N ARG A 30 -2.28 9.39 21.61
CA ARG A 30 -3.57 10.08 21.80
C ARG A 30 -4.68 9.19 22.35
N HIS A 31 -4.52 7.85 22.24
CA HIS A 31 -5.53 6.87 22.64
C HIS A 31 -4.95 5.74 23.52
N PRO A 32 -4.32 6.06 24.67
CA PRO A 32 -3.69 5.06 25.53
C PRO A 32 -4.69 4.10 26.21
N ASP A 33 -5.96 4.47 26.24
CA ASP A 33 -7.08 3.64 26.69
C ASP A 33 -7.46 2.56 25.66
N ARG A 34 -7.06 2.71 24.41
CA ARG A 34 -7.39 1.81 23.30
C ARG A 34 -6.23 0.94 22.84
N PHE A 35 -5.01 1.43 22.95
CA PHE A 35 -3.82 0.79 22.37
C PHE A 35 -2.65 0.77 23.33
N ARG A 36 -1.91 -0.33 23.34
CA ARG A 36 -0.64 -0.51 24.05
C ARG A 36 0.41 -1.06 23.09
N VAL A 37 1.54 -0.40 22.97
CA VAL A 37 2.67 -0.89 22.16
C VAL A 37 3.37 -1.99 22.94
N VAL A 38 3.43 -3.20 22.37
CA VAL A 38 4.13 -4.36 22.94
C VAL A 38 5.40 -4.73 22.16
N GLY A 39 5.50 -4.29 20.89
CA GLY A 39 6.67 -4.50 20.06
C GLY A 39 6.94 -3.33 19.13
N LEU A 40 8.22 -2.94 18.98
CA LEU A 40 8.69 -1.92 18.05
C LEU A 40 9.88 -2.45 17.27
N THR A 41 9.87 -2.28 15.94
CA THR A 41 11.06 -2.50 15.12
C THR A 41 11.28 -1.36 14.13
N ALA A 42 12.54 -1.22 13.68
CA ALA A 42 12.95 -0.24 12.69
C ALA A 42 14.08 -0.78 11.81
N GLY A 43 14.31 -0.17 10.65
CA GLY A 43 15.41 -0.55 9.74
C GLY A 43 16.81 -0.07 10.16
N GLY A 44 16.92 0.71 11.25
CA GLY A 44 18.21 1.18 11.76
C GLY A 44 18.71 2.50 11.18
N SER A 45 18.04 3.10 10.20
CA SER A 45 18.47 4.37 9.58
C SER A 45 18.34 5.60 10.51
N ASN A 46 17.49 5.52 11.55
CA ASN A 46 17.30 6.58 12.52
C ASN A 46 17.35 6.03 13.96
N PRO A 47 18.55 5.70 14.49
CA PRO A 47 18.69 5.06 15.79
C PRO A 47 18.30 5.98 16.95
N HIS A 48 18.44 7.30 16.79
CA HIS A 48 18.08 8.26 17.83
C HIS A 48 16.56 8.29 18.03
N LEU A 49 15.79 8.45 16.96
CA LEU A 49 14.32 8.41 17.02
C LEU A 49 13.82 7.08 17.57
N PHE A 50 14.42 5.95 17.13
CA PHE A 50 14.06 4.63 17.64
C PHE A 50 14.27 4.53 19.15
N ALA A 51 15.41 4.99 19.67
CA ALA A 51 15.68 5.00 21.10
C ALA A 51 14.71 5.89 21.90
N GLU A 52 14.25 7.00 21.32
CA GLU A 52 13.20 7.85 21.91
C GLU A 52 11.86 7.12 21.99
N GLN A 53 11.45 6.47 20.90
CA GLN A 53 10.21 5.68 20.84
C GLN A 53 10.23 4.53 21.86
N VAL A 54 11.35 3.80 21.97
CA VAL A 54 11.50 2.72 22.95
C VAL A 54 11.40 3.24 24.39
N ARG A 55 12.01 4.39 24.70
CA ARG A 55 11.89 4.99 26.03
C ARG A 55 10.48 5.46 26.37
N GLU A 56 9.78 6.02 25.37
CA GLU A 56 8.42 6.55 25.57
C GLU A 56 7.40 5.44 25.77
N PHE A 57 7.39 4.44 24.88
CA PHE A 57 6.36 3.41 24.86
C PHE A 57 6.71 2.18 25.70
N ALA A 58 7.98 2.02 26.10
CA ALA A 58 8.51 0.92 26.90
C ALA A 58 7.98 -0.46 26.49
N PRO A 59 8.05 -0.83 25.17
CA PRO A 59 7.53 -2.10 24.70
C PRO A 59 8.29 -3.29 25.28
N ALA A 60 7.65 -4.46 25.36
CA ALA A 60 8.30 -5.69 25.81
C ALA A 60 9.38 -6.19 24.83
N PHE A 61 9.25 -5.84 23.53
CA PHE A 61 10.21 -6.17 22.48
C PHE A 61 10.59 -4.91 21.68
N ALA A 62 11.89 -4.68 21.52
CA ALA A 62 12.39 -3.58 20.67
C ALA A 62 13.75 -3.96 20.08
N ASP A 63 13.86 -3.99 18.75
CA ASP A 63 15.12 -4.28 18.06
C ASP A 63 15.06 -3.75 16.61
N THR A 64 16.14 -3.88 15.83
CA THR A 64 16.26 -3.36 14.47
C THR A 64 16.65 -4.46 13.47
N GLY A 65 16.22 -4.27 12.20
CA GLY A 65 16.52 -5.16 11.11
C GLY A 65 15.37 -6.11 10.76
N GLU A 66 15.61 -6.93 9.73
CA GLU A 66 14.61 -7.86 9.19
C GLU A 66 14.27 -8.98 10.17
N ASP A 67 15.29 -9.65 10.74
CA ASP A 67 15.09 -10.73 11.71
C ASP A 67 14.32 -10.26 12.94
N ALA A 68 14.61 -9.05 13.42
CA ALA A 68 13.85 -8.43 14.50
C ALA A 68 12.39 -8.18 14.11
N SER A 69 12.13 -7.76 12.88
CA SER A 69 10.77 -7.52 12.38
C SER A 69 9.99 -8.83 12.23
N ILE A 70 10.64 -9.92 11.81
CA ILE A 70 10.04 -11.27 11.76
C ILE A 70 9.70 -11.74 13.20
N ALA A 71 10.65 -11.62 14.13
CA ALA A 71 10.43 -12.03 15.50
C ALA A 71 9.33 -11.22 16.20
N ALA A 72 9.28 -9.89 15.98
CA ALA A 72 8.23 -9.02 16.52
C ALA A 72 6.85 -9.34 15.92
N ALA A 73 6.77 -9.64 14.62
CA ALA A 73 5.52 -9.99 13.95
C ALA A 73 4.90 -11.30 14.47
N ALA A 74 5.74 -12.21 14.98
CA ALA A 74 5.32 -13.48 15.56
C ALA A 74 4.92 -13.40 17.04
N LEU A 75 5.05 -12.24 17.69
CA LEU A 75 4.60 -12.08 19.08
C LEU A 75 3.08 -12.24 19.19
N GLU A 76 2.62 -12.81 20.30
CA GLU A 76 1.21 -12.83 20.63
C GLU A 76 0.71 -11.39 20.89
N CYS A 77 -0.17 -10.89 20.01
CA CYS A 77 -0.73 -9.55 20.10
C CYS A 77 -2.09 -9.46 19.39
N ASP A 78 -2.79 -8.34 19.56
CA ASP A 78 -4.08 -8.15 18.87
C ASP A 78 -3.90 -7.69 17.42
N VAL A 79 -2.83 -6.91 17.13
CA VAL A 79 -2.58 -6.38 15.79
C VAL A 79 -1.10 -6.11 15.54
N VAL A 80 -0.61 -6.50 14.38
CA VAL A 80 0.69 -6.14 13.83
C VAL A 80 0.49 -5.11 12.72
N LEU A 81 1.04 -3.92 12.88
CA LEU A 81 1.12 -2.92 11.81
C LEU A 81 2.43 -3.13 11.04
N ASN A 82 2.34 -3.57 9.79
CA ASN A 82 3.52 -3.68 8.93
C ASN A 82 3.68 -2.41 8.07
N GLY A 83 4.55 -1.49 8.51
CA GLY A 83 4.95 -0.27 7.81
C GLY A 83 6.38 -0.34 7.24
N VAL A 84 6.95 -1.54 7.08
CA VAL A 84 8.25 -1.77 6.44
C VAL A 84 8.09 -1.54 4.93
N ALA A 85 9.00 -0.81 4.30
CA ALA A 85 8.93 -0.54 2.86
C ALA A 85 9.56 -1.67 2.02
N GLY A 86 8.96 -1.96 0.86
CA GLY A 86 9.50 -2.89 -0.14
C GLY A 86 9.40 -4.37 0.22
N ALA A 87 10.10 -5.23 -0.53
CA ALA A 87 10.05 -6.70 -0.43
C ALA A 87 10.47 -7.25 0.93
N VAL A 88 11.29 -6.52 1.69
CA VAL A 88 11.74 -6.89 3.05
C VAL A 88 10.56 -7.08 4.02
N GLY A 89 9.43 -6.44 3.78
CA GLY A 89 8.21 -6.62 4.58
C GLY A 89 7.49 -7.96 4.37
N LEU A 90 7.86 -8.78 3.38
CA LEU A 90 7.16 -10.03 3.06
C LEU A 90 7.28 -11.08 4.18
N ARG A 91 8.49 -11.36 4.65
CA ARG A 91 8.70 -12.35 5.72
C ARG A 91 8.02 -11.95 7.04
N PRO A 92 8.09 -10.69 7.51
CA PRO A 92 7.28 -10.23 8.64
C PRO A 92 5.75 -10.33 8.42
N THR A 93 5.27 -10.07 7.20
CA THR A 93 3.84 -10.28 6.84
C THR A 93 3.42 -11.74 7.08
N ILE A 94 4.22 -12.69 6.58
CA ILE A 94 3.96 -14.13 6.75
C ILE A 94 4.00 -14.51 8.23
N ALA A 95 5.02 -14.07 8.97
CA ALA A 95 5.14 -14.36 10.41
C ALA A 95 3.92 -13.86 11.21
N ALA A 96 3.38 -12.68 10.90
CA ALA A 96 2.18 -12.15 11.53
C ALA A 96 0.95 -13.02 11.23
N LEU A 97 0.79 -13.47 9.98
CA LEU A 97 -0.35 -14.30 9.56
C LEU A 97 -0.28 -15.70 10.20
N GLU A 98 0.89 -16.33 10.21
CA GLU A 98 1.11 -17.64 10.84
C GLU A 98 0.89 -17.61 12.35
N ALA A 99 1.28 -16.54 13.02
CA ALA A 99 1.00 -16.32 14.44
C ALA A 99 -0.49 -16.12 14.74
N GLY A 100 -1.33 -15.90 13.71
CA GLY A 100 -2.76 -15.67 13.86
C GLY A 100 -3.13 -14.24 14.26
N ASN A 101 -2.18 -13.30 14.24
CA ASN A 101 -2.40 -11.90 14.53
C ASN A 101 -3.23 -11.21 13.45
N THR A 102 -4.01 -10.18 13.79
CA THR A 102 -4.54 -9.27 12.79
C THR A 102 -3.38 -8.49 12.17
N LEU A 103 -3.30 -8.45 10.85
CA LEU A 103 -2.29 -7.72 10.10
C LEU A 103 -2.86 -6.42 9.55
N ALA A 104 -2.50 -5.29 10.14
CA ALA A 104 -2.72 -3.96 9.57
C ALA A 104 -1.62 -3.70 8.52
N LEU A 105 -1.95 -3.96 7.25
CA LEU A 105 -0.98 -3.98 6.16
C LEU A 105 -0.83 -2.60 5.52
N ALA A 106 0.28 -1.91 5.81
CA ALA A 106 0.69 -0.68 5.12
C ALA A 106 1.78 -0.94 4.06
N ASN A 107 2.47 -2.07 4.14
CA ASN A 107 3.41 -2.55 3.12
C ASN A 107 2.65 -3.31 2.04
N LYS A 108 2.11 -2.60 1.05
CA LYS A 108 1.38 -3.20 -0.08
C LYS A 108 2.23 -4.17 -0.88
N GLU A 109 3.53 -3.89 -0.98
CA GLU A 109 4.48 -4.71 -1.72
C GLU A 109 4.48 -6.15 -1.24
N SER A 110 4.39 -6.40 0.07
CA SER A 110 4.34 -7.76 0.62
C SER A 110 3.18 -8.58 0.07
N LEU A 111 2.00 -7.99 -0.04
CA LEU A 111 0.83 -8.67 -0.59
C LEU A 111 0.96 -8.84 -2.11
N ILE A 112 1.41 -7.80 -2.80
CA ILE A 112 1.54 -7.81 -4.27
C ILE A 112 2.57 -8.85 -4.71
N ILE A 113 3.77 -8.82 -4.12
CA ILE A 113 4.85 -9.75 -4.49
C ILE A 113 4.61 -11.15 -3.98
N GLY A 114 4.07 -11.28 -2.76
CA GLY A 114 3.77 -12.57 -2.13
C GLY A 114 2.49 -13.24 -2.66
N GLY A 115 1.59 -12.43 -3.25
CA GLY A 115 0.36 -12.86 -3.94
C GLY A 115 -0.27 -14.12 -3.37
N PRO A 116 -0.24 -15.22 -4.14
CA PRO A 116 -0.86 -16.49 -3.75
C PRO A 116 -0.33 -17.06 -2.42
N VAL A 117 0.96 -16.86 -2.10
CA VAL A 117 1.57 -17.34 -0.85
C VAL A 117 0.93 -16.65 0.35
N VAL A 118 0.79 -15.32 0.30
CA VAL A 118 0.20 -14.53 1.38
C VAL A 118 -1.30 -14.78 1.51
N THR A 119 -2.03 -14.80 0.39
CA THR A 119 -3.49 -15.01 0.41
C THR A 119 -3.88 -16.42 0.88
N ALA A 120 -3.07 -17.44 0.57
CA ALA A 120 -3.32 -18.81 1.04
C ALA A 120 -3.13 -18.99 2.55
N LEU A 121 -2.27 -18.17 3.18
CA LEU A 121 -2.04 -18.18 4.64
C LEU A 121 -3.08 -17.36 5.41
N ALA A 122 -3.60 -16.31 4.80
CA ALA A 122 -4.49 -15.37 5.46
C ALA A 122 -5.88 -15.98 5.69
N LYS A 123 -6.38 -15.85 6.91
CA LYS A 123 -7.77 -16.14 7.24
C LYS A 123 -8.68 -14.98 6.80
N PRO A 124 -9.96 -15.23 6.49
CA PRO A 124 -10.90 -14.15 6.18
C PRO A 124 -10.89 -13.05 7.24
N GLY A 125 -10.66 -11.80 6.81
CA GLY A 125 -10.60 -10.62 7.68
C GLY A 125 -9.33 -10.50 8.53
N GLN A 126 -8.32 -11.33 8.34
CA GLN A 126 -7.05 -11.25 9.07
C GLN A 126 -6.17 -10.12 8.55
N ILE A 127 -6.23 -9.78 7.26
CA ILE A 127 -5.54 -8.64 6.67
C ILE A 127 -6.48 -7.44 6.65
N VAL A 128 -6.06 -6.34 7.25
CA VAL A 128 -6.76 -5.05 7.24
C VAL A 128 -5.90 -4.04 6.48
N PRO A 129 -6.37 -3.50 5.35
CA PRO A 129 -5.57 -2.58 4.55
C PRO A 129 -5.37 -1.24 5.26
N VAL A 130 -4.15 -0.71 5.16
CA VAL A 130 -3.77 0.63 5.63
C VAL A 130 -3.51 1.57 4.46
N ASP A 131 -3.29 1.08 3.25
CA ASP A 131 -3.28 1.93 2.06
C ASP A 131 -4.62 2.68 1.95
N SER A 132 -4.58 3.98 1.64
CA SER A 132 -5.75 4.87 1.78
C SER A 132 -6.94 4.43 0.93
N GLU A 133 -6.68 4.02 -0.30
CA GLU A 133 -7.69 3.57 -1.25
C GLU A 133 -8.33 2.25 -0.83
N HIS A 134 -7.52 1.31 -0.37
CA HIS A 134 -8.00 0.00 0.08
C HIS A 134 -8.72 0.07 1.42
N SER A 135 -8.24 0.92 2.34
CA SER A 135 -8.98 1.26 3.56
C SER A 135 -10.35 1.85 3.24
N ALA A 136 -10.43 2.72 2.23
CA ALA A 136 -11.70 3.30 1.76
C ALA A 136 -12.62 2.22 1.19
N LEU A 137 -12.10 1.33 0.32
CA LEU A 137 -12.87 0.20 -0.21
C LEU A 137 -13.40 -0.70 0.91
N ALA A 138 -12.54 -1.09 1.88
CA ALA A 138 -12.94 -1.90 3.02
C ALA A 138 -14.06 -1.25 3.83
N GLN A 139 -14.08 0.07 3.94
CA GLN A 139 -15.16 0.83 4.61
C GLN A 139 -16.45 0.84 3.79
N CYS A 140 -16.37 1.04 2.46
CA CYS A 140 -17.53 1.06 1.57
C CYS A 140 -18.18 -0.32 1.43
N LEU A 141 -17.38 -1.39 1.37
CA LEU A 141 -17.85 -2.79 1.29
C LEU A 141 -18.69 -3.20 2.51
N ARG A 142 -18.60 -2.50 3.64
CA ARG A 142 -19.48 -2.72 4.80
C ARG A 142 -20.94 -2.27 4.55
N GLY A 143 -21.18 -1.54 3.47
CA GLY A 143 -22.50 -1.01 3.12
C GLY A 143 -23.40 -1.96 2.33
N GLY A 144 -22.89 -3.15 1.95
CA GLY A 144 -23.63 -4.16 1.18
C GLY A 144 -23.03 -5.55 1.35
N HIS A 145 -23.57 -6.52 0.62
CA HIS A 145 -23.05 -7.88 0.57
C HIS A 145 -22.05 -8.04 -0.60
N PRO A 146 -21.05 -8.93 -0.51
CA PRO A 146 -20.07 -9.15 -1.58
C PRO A 146 -20.70 -9.46 -2.94
N ASP A 147 -21.80 -10.21 -2.97
CA ASP A 147 -22.52 -10.58 -4.18
C ASP A 147 -23.24 -9.41 -4.86
N GLU A 148 -23.45 -8.31 -4.15
CA GLU A 148 -24.09 -7.08 -4.67
C GLU A 148 -23.05 -6.10 -5.26
N VAL A 149 -21.76 -6.37 -5.11
CA VAL A 149 -20.69 -5.51 -5.62
C VAL A 149 -20.57 -5.65 -7.11
N ARG A 150 -20.87 -4.59 -7.85
CA ARG A 150 -20.70 -4.53 -9.30
C ARG A 150 -19.25 -4.29 -9.68
N ARG A 151 -18.61 -3.27 -9.08
CA ARG A 151 -17.20 -2.93 -9.31
C ARG A 151 -16.60 -2.15 -8.15
N LEU A 152 -15.27 -2.19 -8.08
CA LEU A 152 -14.48 -1.29 -7.25
C LEU A 152 -13.99 -0.13 -8.12
N VAL A 153 -13.94 1.09 -7.56
CA VAL A 153 -13.45 2.29 -8.25
C VAL A 153 -12.35 2.92 -7.40
N LEU A 154 -11.12 2.71 -7.81
CA LEU A 154 -9.94 3.32 -7.18
C LEU A 154 -9.78 4.75 -7.70
N THR A 155 -9.50 5.69 -6.80
CA THR A 155 -9.15 7.05 -7.18
C THR A 155 -7.63 7.23 -7.24
N ALA A 156 -7.15 8.06 -8.15
CA ALA A 156 -5.76 8.48 -8.25
C ALA A 156 -5.69 10.01 -8.25
N SER A 157 -4.67 10.61 -7.63
CA SER A 157 -4.44 12.06 -7.75
C SER A 157 -4.12 12.49 -9.20
N GLY A 158 -3.62 11.54 -10.00
CA GLY A 158 -3.10 11.76 -11.35
C GLY A 158 -1.65 12.26 -11.37
N GLY A 159 -1.03 12.44 -10.19
CA GLY A 159 0.36 12.90 -10.07
C GLY A 159 0.60 14.32 -10.59
N PRO A 160 1.87 14.76 -10.63
CA PRO A 160 2.24 16.11 -11.05
C PRO A 160 2.10 16.35 -12.56
N PHE A 161 1.97 15.31 -13.36
CA PHE A 161 1.94 15.40 -14.83
C PHE A 161 0.57 15.15 -15.46
N ARG A 162 -0.48 15.12 -14.65
CA ARG A 162 -1.86 14.98 -15.13
C ARG A 162 -2.18 15.96 -16.26
N GLY A 163 -2.75 15.44 -17.35
CA GLY A 163 -3.14 16.20 -18.53
C GLY A 163 -1.99 16.51 -19.50
N ARG A 164 -0.77 16.05 -19.22
CA ARG A 164 0.33 16.10 -20.19
C ARG A 164 0.29 14.90 -21.12
N ARG A 165 0.61 15.13 -22.40
CA ARG A 165 0.78 14.05 -23.37
C ARG A 165 2.14 13.39 -23.19
N ARG A 166 2.29 12.16 -23.67
CA ARG A 166 3.51 11.38 -23.54
C ARG A 166 4.77 12.11 -24.06
N GLU A 167 4.65 12.84 -25.17
CA GLU A 167 5.76 13.60 -25.76
C GLU A 167 6.26 14.72 -24.85
N GLU A 168 5.38 15.26 -24.02
CA GLU A 168 5.70 16.34 -23.08
C GLU A 168 6.41 15.84 -21.79
N LEU A 169 6.54 14.52 -21.64
CA LEU A 169 7.17 13.88 -20.49
C LEU A 169 8.64 13.50 -20.72
N HIS A 170 9.15 13.70 -21.95
CA HIS A 170 10.50 13.25 -22.33
C HIS A 170 11.61 13.89 -21.50
N ASP A 171 11.50 15.19 -21.20
CA ASP A 171 12.52 15.98 -20.51
C ASP A 171 12.15 16.29 -19.04
N VAL A 172 11.29 15.47 -18.46
CA VAL A 172 10.89 15.58 -17.04
C VAL A 172 12.07 15.27 -16.13
N THR A 173 12.34 16.17 -15.18
CA THR A 173 13.40 15.99 -14.19
C THR A 173 12.90 15.29 -12.91
N PRO A 174 13.81 14.68 -12.11
CA PRO A 174 13.47 14.12 -10.80
C PRO A 174 12.76 15.14 -9.88
N GLU A 175 13.20 16.39 -9.85
CA GLU A 175 12.61 17.44 -9.01
C GLU A 175 11.16 17.72 -9.42
N GLN A 176 10.87 17.73 -10.72
CA GLN A 176 9.51 17.92 -11.24
C GLN A 176 8.61 16.72 -10.89
N ALA A 177 9.14 15.50 -10.98
CA ALA A 177 8.41 14.30 -10.67
C ALA A 177 8.16 14.11 -9.16
N LEU A 178 9.07 14.65 -8.32
CA LEU A 178 8.92 14.67 -6.85
C LEU A 178 7.95 15.74 -6.35
N ALA A 179 7.52 16.69 -7.19
CA ALA A 179 6.60 17.78 -6.81
C ALA A 179 5.15 17.30 -6.80
N HIS A 180 4.80 16.37 -5.90
CA HIS A 180 3.42 15.88 -5.81
C HIS A 180 2.47 16.97 -5.29
N PRO A 181 1.30 17.21 -5.95
CA PRO A 181 0.44 18.36 -5.62
C PRO A 181 -0.31 18.24 -4.29
N THR A 182 -0.52 17.02 -3.77
CA THR A 182 -1.44 16.79 -2.64
C THR A 182 -0.77 16.07 -1.47
N TRP A 183 0.06 15.04 -1.75
CA TRP A 183 0.64 14.15 -0.74
C TRP A 183 2.12 14.42 -0.51
N SER A 184 2.54 14.36 0.77
CA SER A 184 3.96 14.32 1.15
C SER A 184 4.36 12.87 1.41
N MET A 185 5.11 12.28 0.49
CA MET A 185 5.47 10.86 0.50
C MET A 185 6.98 10.68 0.30
N GLY A 186 7.48 9.46 0.53
CA GLY A 186 8.84 9.10 0.18
C GLY A 186 9.10 9.16 -1.34
N PRO A 187 10.37 9.32 -1.77
CA PRO A 187 10.71 9.50 -3.19
C PRO A 187 10.16 8.40 -4.09
N LEU A 188 10.31 7.14 -3.72
CA LEU A 188 9.81 5.99 -4.49
C LEU A 188 8.30 6.10 -4.76
N VAL A 189 7.50 6.30 -3.71
CA VAL A 189 6.03 6.38 -3.84
C VAL A 189 5.63 7.62 -4.64
N THR A 190 6.36 8.73 -4.51
CA THR A 190 6.10 9.96 -5.25
C THR A 190 6.32 9.77 -6.75
N ILE A 191 7.43 9.14 -7.16
CA ILE A 191 7.69 8.80 -8.56
C ILE A 191 6.67 7.77 -9.06
N ASN A 192 6.31 6.77 -8.25
CA ASN A 192 5.26 5.81 -8.59
C ASN A 192 3.90 6.48 -8.79
N SER A 193 3.60 7.54 -8.06
CA SER A 193 2.40 8.36 -8.29
C SER A 193 2.50 9.12 -9.62
N ALA A 194 3.66 9.70 -9.93
CA ALA A 194 3.90 10.44 -11.17
C ALA A 194 3.78 9.57 -12.43
N THR A 195 4.22 8.31 -12.36
CA THR A 195 4.13 7.31 -13.45
C THR A 195 2.80 6.55 -13.47
N LEU A 196 1.97 6.69 -12.44
CA LEU A 196 0.80 5.85 -12.14
C LEU A 196 1.14 4.36 -11.85
N VAL A 197 2.40 4.00 -11.67
CA VAL A 197 2.78 2.66 -11.20
C VAL A 197 2.19 2.39 -9.82
N ASN A 198 2.17 3.39 -8.92
CA ASN A 198 1.51 3.23 -7.62
C ASN A 198 0.05 2.76 -7.78
N LYS A 199 -0.69 3.36 -8.71
CA LYS A 199 -2.08 2.97 -8.97
C LYS A 199 -2.18 1.59 -9.62
N GLY A 200 -1.21 1.21 -10.46
CA GLY A 200 -1.10 -0.14 -10.99
C GLY A 200 -0.90 -1.19 -9.88
N LEU A 201 0.02 -0.93 -8.94
CA LEU A 201 0.23 -1.78 -7.76
C LEU A 201 -1.05 -1.88 -6.93
N GLU A 202 -1.75 -0.79 -6.72
CA GLU A 202 -3.01 -0.77 -5.96
C GLU A 202 -4.15 -1.54 -6.64
N VAL A 203 -4.19 -1.60 -7.98
CA VAL A 203 -5.15 -2.45 -8.70
C VAL A 203 -4.88 -3.93 -8.43
N ILE A 204 -3.59 -4.34 -8.38
CA ILE A 204 -3.22 -5.71 -8.01
C ILE A 204 -3.59 -5.98 -6.54
N GLU A 205 -3.28 -5.05 -5.63
CA GLU A 205 -3.61 -5.17 -4.22
C GLU A 205 -5.12 -5.29 -3.99
N ALA A 206 -5.95 -4.49 -4.68
CA ALA A 206 -7.40 -4.56 -4.58
C ALA A 206 -7.95 -5.94 -5.02
N HIS A 207 -7.40 -6.49 -6.11
CA HIS A 207 -7.75 -7.84 -6.55
C HIS A 207 -7.44 -8.88 -5.46
N LEU A 208 -6.25 -8.83 -4.88
CA LEU A 208 -5.79 -9.80 -3.87
C LEU A 208 -6.54 -9.67 -2.52
N LEU A 209 -6.88 -8.45 -2.12
CA LEU A 209 -7.57 -8.19 -0.84
C LEU A 209 -9.06 -8.53 -0.87
N PHE A 210 -9.72 -8.25 -1.99
CA PHE A 210 -11.19 -8.28 -2.07
C PHE A 210 -11.72 -9.36 -3.00
N ASP A 211 -10.84 -10.14 -3.64
CA ASP A 211 -11.17 -11.20 -4.60
C ASP A 211 -12.09 -10.71 -5.74
N VAL A 212 -11.88 -9.46 -6.19
CA VAL A 212 -12.61 -8.86 -7.30
C VAL A 212 -11.78 -8.98 -8.57
N PRO A 213 -12.35 -9.51 -9.69
CA PRO A 213 -11.64 -9.63 -10.96
C PRO A 213 -11.15 -8.28 -11.50
N PHE A 214 -10.01 -8.28 -12.20
CA PHE A 214 -9.37 -7.05 -12.73
C PHE A 214 -10.27 -6.22 -13.66
N ASP A 215 -11.19 -6.83 -14.36
CA ASP A 215 -12.18 -6.17 -15.23
C ASP A 215 -13.35 -5.51 -14.47
N ARG A 216 -13.42 -5.75 -13.17
CA ARG A 216 -14.36 -5.11 -12.23
C ARG A 216 -13.65 -4.14 -11.26
N ILE A 217 -12.41 -3.75 -11.55
CA ILE A 217 -11.65 -2.76 -10.78
C ILE A 217 -11.34 -1.59 -11.71
N ASP A 218 -12.06 -0.50 -11.59
CA ASP A 218 -11.86 0.71 -12.37
C ASP A 218 -10.91 1.69 -11.67
N VAL A 219 -10.28 2.58 -12.45
CA VAL A 219 -9.45 3.67 -11.95
C VAL A 219 -9.97 4.98 -12.52
N VAL A 220 -10.15 5.97 -11.65
CA VAL A 220 -10.50 7.34 -12.01
C VAL A 220 -9.51 8.33 -11.39
N VAL A 221 -9.26 9.44 -12.07
CA VAL A 221 -8.41 10.50 -11.56
C VAL A 221 -9.25 11.49 -10.77
N HIS A 222 -8.91 11.67 -9.48
CA HIS A 222 -9.54 12.62 -8.56
C HIS A 222 -8.47 13.52 -7.92
N PRO A 223 -8.23 14.72 -8.48
CA PRO A 223 -7.06 15.54 -8.15
C PRO A 223 -6.95 15.96 -6.70
N THR A 224 -8.08 16.23 -6.04
CA THR A 224 -8.09 16.70 -4.65
C THR A 224 -7.85 15.58 -3.63
N SER A 225 -7.94 14.31 -4.07
CA SER A 225 -7.81 13.12 -3.23
C SER A 225 -8.72 13.12 -1.98
N VAL A 226 -9.83 13.86 -2.00
CA VAL A 226 -10.80 13.89 -0.89
C VAL A 226 -11.65 12.63 -0.87
N VAL A 227 -12.06 12.13 -2.04
CA VAL A 227 -12.66 10.79 -2.18
C VAL A 227 -11.53 9.80 -2.42
N HIS A 228 -11.34 8.88 -1.47
CA HIS A 228 -10.22 7.93 -1.51
C HIS A 228 -10.49 6.69 -2.37
N SER A 229 -11.72 6.19 -2.38
CA SER A 229 -12.20 5.14 -3.31
C SER A 229 -13.72 4.98 -3.18
N MET A 230 -14.30 4.21 -4.09
CA MET A 230 -15.74 3.98 -4.17
C MET A 230 -16.05 2.52 -4.49
N VAL A 231 -17.24 2.06 -4.10
CA VAL A 231 -17.80 0.76 -4.48
C VAL A 231 -19.13 1.02 -5.18
N GLU A 232 -19.29 0.55 -6.40
CA GLU A 232 -20.55 0.56 -7.12
C GLU A 232 -21.27 -0.79 -6.93
N PHE A 233 -22.54 -0.74 -6.59
CA PHE A 233 -23.40 -1.91 -6.39
C PHE A 233 -24.30 -2.18 -7.58
N ASP A 234 -24.91 -3.38 -7.65
CA ASP A 234 -25.72 -3.83 -8.79
C ASP A 234 -27.00 -3.01 -8.98
N ASP A 235 -27.48 -2.35 -7.93
CA ASP A 235 -28.62 -1.43 -8.02
C ASP A 235 -28.27 -0.06 -8.63
N GLY A 236 -26.98 0.17 -8.95
CA GLY A 236 -26.45 1.41 -9.50
C GLY A 236 -26.05 2.42 -8.43
N SER A 237 -26.21 2.13 -7.14
CA SER A 237 -25.72 3.01 -6.08
C SER A 237 -24.19 2.94 -5.97
N THR A 238 -23.57 4.06 -5.57
CA THR A 238 -22.14 4.14 -5.33
C THR A 238 -21.88 4.66 -3.91
N LEU A 239 -21.16 3.88 -3.11
CA LEU A 239 -20.68 4.33 -1.80
C LEU A 239 -19.25 4.81 -1.94
N ALA A 240 -18.97 5.99 -1.38
CA ALA A 240 -17.66 6.63 -1.39
C ALA A 240 -17.17 6.91 0.03
N GLN A 241 -15.91 6.64 0.31
CA GLN A 241 -15.28 7.14 1.52
C GLN A 241 -14.57 8.45 1.20
N ALA A 242 -14.94 9.51 1.92
CA ALA A 242 -14.37 10.83 1.76
C ALA A 242 -13.81 11.36 3.09
N SER A 243 -12.63 11.95 3.02
CA SER A 243 -11.96 12.66 4.12
C SER A 243 -10.85 13.54 3.56
N PRO A 244 -10.38 14.56 4.29
CA PRO A 244 -9.14 15.22 3.91
C PRO A 244 -7.99 14.22 3.74
N PRO A 245 -7.07 14.43 2.76
CA PRO A 245 -5.95 13.53 2.52
C PRO A 245 -5.09 13.36 3.77
N SER A 246 -5.13 12.17 4.37
CA SER A 246 -4.38 11.84 5.59
C SER A 246 -4.31 10.33 5.79
N MET A 247 -3.14 9.83 6.19
CA MET A 247 -2.97 8.42 6.55
C MET A 247 -3.49 8.08 7.95
N MET A 248 -3.86 9.07 8.76
CA MET A 248 -4.32 8.85 10.13
C MET A 248 -5.61 8.01 10.21
N ILE A 249 -6.55 8.21 9.28
CA ILE A 249 -7.80 7.43 9.24
C ILE A 249 -7.53 5.96 8.86
N PRO A 250 -6.80 5.66 7.75
CA PRO A 250 -6.42 4.28 7.42
C PRO A 250 -5.62 3.57 8.53
N ILE A 251 -4.63 4.25 9.11
CA ILE A 251 -3.84 3.70 10.23
C ILE A 251 -4.74 3.41 11.43
N ALA A 252 -5.58 4.36 11.81
CA ALA A 252 -6.50 4.22 12.93
C ALA A 252 -7.47 3.04 12.73
N LEU A 253 -7.97 2.89 11.50
CA LEU A 253 -8.85 1.78 11.15
C LEU A 253 -8.09 0.44 11.17
N GLY A 254 -6.85 0.39 10.65
CA GLY A 254 -5.98 -0.79 10.70
C GLY A 254 -5.75 -1.26 12.13
N LEU A 255 -5.43 -0.35 13.04
CA LEU A 255 -5.20 -0.68 14.45
C LEU A 255 -6.49 -1.03 15.22
N GLY A 256 -7.61 -0.39 14.87
CA GLY A 256 -8.88 -0.51 15.59
C GLY A 256 -9.91 -1.46 14.99
N TRP A 257 -9.64 -2.02 13.80
CA TRP A 257 -10.64 -2.81 13.05
C TRP A 257 -11.38 -3.85 13.91
N PRO A 258 -12.71 -3.98 13.76
CA PRO A 258 -13.59 -3.25 12.83
C PRO A 258 -14.10 -1.89 13.34
N ASP A 259 -13.65 -1.44 14.50
CA ASP A 259 -14.13 -0.22 15.14
C ASP A 259 -13.42 1.03 14.62
N ARG A 260 -14.14 2.16 14.61
CA ARG A 260 -13.55 3.46 14.32
C ARG A 260 -12.91 4.03 15.57
N VAL A 261 -11.72 4.61 15.41
CA VAL A 261 -11.02 5.35 16.46
C VAL A 261 -11.55 6.80 16.45
N PRO A 262 -12.10 7.31 17.54
CA PRO A 262 -12.59 8.68 17.59
C PRO A 262 -11.48 9.70 17.31
N GLN A 263 -11.82 10.76 16.58
CA GLN A 263 -10.90 11.88 16.32
C GLN A 263 -9.52 11.47 15.77
N ALA A 264 -9.49 10.40 14.97
CA ALA A 264 -8.26 9.96 14.30
C ALA A 264 -7.63 11.07 13.44
N ALA A 265 -8.48 11.81 12.70
CA ALA A 265 -8.09 12.97 11.90
C ALA A 265 -9.23 14.01 11.90
N PRO A 266 -8.96 15.27 11.49
CA PRO A 266 -10.01 16.26 11.21
C PRO A 266 -10.94 15.78 10.10
N GLY A 267 -12.23 16.11 10.19
CA GLY A 267 -13.20 15.87 9.13
C GLY A 267 -13.17 16.97 8.06
N ILE A 268 -14.02 16.81 7.03
CA ILE A 268 -14.26 17.83 6.02
C ILE A 268 -15.02 19.02 6.67
N ASP A 269 -14.65 20.22 6.31
CA ASP A 269 -15.33 21.45 6.76
C ASP A 269 -16.55 21.75 5.88
N TRP A 270 -17.68 21.14 6.23
CA TRP A 270 -18.95 21.31 5.50
C TRP A 270 -19.56 22.72 5.58
N THR A 271 -18.90 23.67 6.25
CA THR A 271 -19.32 25.08 6.23
C THR A 271 -18.85 25.80 4.99
N LYS A 272 -17.99 25.20 4.18
CA LYS A 272 -17.44 25.72 2.93
C LYS A 272 -17.96 24.95 1.72
N PRO A 273 -18.05 25.61 0.55
CA PRO A 273 -18.31 24.91 -0.70
C PRO A 273 -17.21 23.90 -1.02
N GLU A 274 -17.59 22.70 -1.46
CA GLU A 274 -16.67 21.66 -1.93
C GLU A 274 -17.01 21.30 -3.38
N THR A 275 -15.97 21.07 -4.19
CA THR A 275 -16.11 20.60 -5.57
C THR A 275 -15.24 19.37 -5.75
N TRP A 276 -15.84 18.27 -6.16
CA TRP A 276 -15.16 17.02 -6.44
C TRP A 276 -15.25 16.71 -7.93
N GLU A 277 -14.10 16.61 -8.56
CA GLU A 277 -13.99 16.32 -9.99
C GLU A 277 -13.37 14.96 -10.19
N PHE A 278 -13.89 14.22 -11.19
CA PHE A 278 -13.39 12.91 -11.58
C PHE A 278 -13.14 12.91 -13.09
N PHE A 279 -12.00 12.40 -13.49
CA PHE A 279 -11.58 12.31 -14.88
C PHE A 279 -11.26 10.85 -15.24
N PRO A 280 -11.42 10.44 -16.50
CA PRO A 280 -10.96 9.14 -16.93
C PRO A 280 -9.43 9.03 -16.82
N LEU A 281 -8.95 7.80 -16.67
CA LEU A 281 -7.53 7.49 -16.76
C LEU A 281 -7.05 7.70 -18.20
N ASP A 282 -5.86 8.26 -18.37
CA ASP A 282 -5.17 8.40 -19.66
C ASP A 282 -4.12 7.27 -19.78
N ASP A 283 -4.55 6.11 -20.29
CA ASP A 283 -3.69 4.94 -20.48
C ASP A 283 -2.68 5.13 -21.61
N GLU A 284 -2.88 6.07 -22.55
CA GLU A 284 -1.93 6.35 -23.63
C GLU A 284 -0.72 7.10 -23.09
N ALA A 285 -0.94 8.14 -22.28
CA ALA A 285 0.15 8.88 -21.64
C ALA A 285 0.80 8.09 -20.50
N PHE A 286 0.02 7.30 -19.73
CA PHE A 286 0.44 6.60 -18.52
C PHE A 286 0.03 5.11 -18.52
N PRO A 287 0.74 4.25 -19.27
CA PRO A 287 0.33 2.85 -19.48
C PRO A 287 0.59 1.91 -18.29
N ALA A 288 1.08 2.43 -17.16
CA ALA A 288 1.48 1.62 -16.01
C ALA A 288 0.34 0.78 -15.42
N VAL A 289 -0.90 1.32 -15.40
CA VAL A 289 -2.05 0.62 -14.84
C VAL A 289 -2.44 -0.57 -15.72
N SER A 290 -2.45 -0.40 -17.04
CA SER A 290 -2.73 -1.47 -17.99
C SER A 290 -1.68 -2.58 -17.89
N LEU A 291 -0.39 -2.22 -17.82
CA LEU A 291 0.71 -3.18 -17.64
C LEU A 291 0.61 -3.93 -16.29
N ALA A 292 0.21 -3.24 -15.21
CA ALA A 292 -0.01 -3.88 -13.91
C ALA A 292 -1.17 -4.91 -13.97
N ARG A 293 -2.26 -4.59 -14.69
CA ARG A 293 -3.36 -5.54 -14.91
C ARG A 293 -2.89 -6.80 -15.66
N GLU A 294 -2.01 -6.64 -16.65
CA GLU A 294 -1.42 -7.77 -17.39
C GLU A 294 -0.56 -8.63 -16.45
N ALA A 295 0.32 -8.01 -15.65
CA ALA A 295 1.13 -8.71 -14.65
C ALA A 295 0.25 -9.42 -13.61
N GLY A 296 -0.80 -8.76 -13.12
CA GLY A 296 -1.73 -9.35 -12.17
C GLY A 296 -2.51 -10.54 -12.75
N ARG A 297 -2.98 -10.45 -14.00
CA ARG A 297 -3.66 -11.57 -14.70
C ARG A 297 -2.72 -12.75 -14.99
N ALA A 298 -1.46 -12.47 -15.31
CA ALA A 298 -0.46 -13.51 -15.46
C ALA A 298 -0.22 -14.25 -14.14
N GLY A 299 -0.36 -13.58 -13.01
CA GLY A 299 -0.27 -14.17 -11.68
C GLY A 299 1.15 -14.67 -11.36
N GLY A 300 1.24 -15.67 -10.49
CA GLY A 300 2.51 -16.26 -10.10
C GLY A 300 3.49 -15.21 -9.58
N THR A 301 4.67 -15.16 -10.18
CA THR A 301 5.73 -14.21 -9.83
C THR A 301 5.69 -12.90 -10.64
N ALA A 302 4.78 -12.75 -11.62
CA ALA A 302 4.74 -11.58 -12.48
C ALA A 302 4.50 -10.25 -11.71
N PRO A 303 3.63 -10.17 -10.67
CA PRO A 303 3.53 -8.97 -9.85
C PRO A 303 4.83 -8.61 -9.10
N ALA A 304 5.60 -9.60 -8.66
CA ALA A 304 6.91 -9.39 -8.03
C ALA A 304 7.92 -8.80 -9.04
N ILE A 305 7.93 -9.31 -10.26
CA ILE A 305 8.76 -8.78 -11.37
C ILE A 305 8.40 -7.32 -11.66
N TYR A 306 7.10 -7.02 -11.78
CA TYR A 306 6.62 -5.65 -12.02
C TYR A 306 7.12 -4.69 -10.94
N ASN A 307 6.94 -5.06 -9.66
CA ASN A 307 7.38 -4.23 -8.54
C ASN A 307 8.90 -4.06 -8.49
N ALA A 308 9.67 -5.14 -8.60
CA ALA A 308 11.11 -5.12 -8.50
C ALA A 308 11.77 -4.31 -9.65
N ALA A 309 11.30 -4.50 -10.88
CA ALA A 309 11.75 -3.73 -12.02
C ALA A 309 11.44 -2.24 -11.86
N ASN A 310 10.25 -1.90 -11.35
CA ASN A 310 9.88 -0.53 -11.04
C ASN A 310 10.81 0.12 -10.02
N GLU A 311 11.09 -0.53 -8.90
CA GLU A 311 11.95 0.03 -7.86
C GLU A 311 13.36 0.37 -8.40
N VAL A 312 13.94 -0.51 -9.23
CA VAL A 312 15.23 -0.27 -9.89
C VAL A 312 15.14 0.90 -10.86
N CYS A 313 14.11 0.94 -11.72
CA CYS A 313 13.93 2.01 -12.69
C CYS A 313 13.70 3.37 -12.01
N VAL A 314 12.95 3.41 -10.91
CA VAL A 314 12.76 4.64 -10.15
C VAL A 314 14.07 5.15 -9.57
N GLN A 315 14.91 4.27 -9.03
CA GLN A 315 16.22 4.67 -8.52
C GLN A 315 17.12 5.18 -9.65
N ALA A 316 17.20 4.47 -10.78
CA ALA A 316 17.98 4.89 -11.94
C ALA A 316 17.51 6.25 -12.51
N PHE A 317 16.20 6.53 -12.48
CA PHE A 317 15.65 7.84 -12.84
C PHE A 317 16.08 8.92 -11.84
N LEU A 318 16.01 8.66 -10.54
CA LEU A 318 16.43 9.61 -9.50
C LEU A 318 17.93 9.93 -9.59
N ASP A 319 18.74 8.96 -10.00
CA ASP A 319 20.18 9.09 -10.19
C ASP A 319 20.55 9.73 -11.57
N GLY A 320 19.54 9.96 -12.43
CA GLY A 320 19.71 10.58 -13.75
C GLY A 320 20.27 9.63 -14.82
N GLU A 321 20.22 8.32 -14.59
CA GLU A 321 20.73 7.29 -15.52
C GLU A 321 19.74 6.97 -16.64
N ILE A 322 18.43 7.06 -16.37
CA ILE A 322 17.37 6.87 -17.36
C ILE A 322 16.39 8.05 -17.34
N ARG A 323 15.56 8.18 -18.38
CA ARG A 323 14.50 9.19 -18.43
C ARG A 323 13.24 8.72 -17.72
N PHE A 324 12.37 9.67 -17.36
CA PHE A 324 11.05 9.38 -16.82
C PHE A 324 10.25 8.45 -17.74
N THR A 325 10.29 8.69 -19.05
CA THR A 325 9.57 7.92 -20.06
C THR A 325 10.12 6.51 -20.28
N ASP A 326 11.30 6.18 -19.76
CA ASP A 326 11.94 4.87 -19.90
C ASP A 326 11.50 3.91 -18.78
N ILE A 327 10.94 4.40 -17.66
CA ILE A 327 10.56 3.60 -16.50
C ILE A 327 9.59 2.48 -16.90
N VAL A 328 8.39 2.83 -17.39
CA VAL A 328 7.34 1.83 -17.70
C VAL A 328 7.74 0.90 -18.87
N PRO A 329 8.34 1.39 -19.98
CA PRO A 329 8.84 0.49 -21.03
C PRO A 329 9.94 -0.49 -20.57
N THR A 330 10.75 -0.11 -19.57
CA THR A 330 11.73 -1.04 -19.00
C THR A 330 11.05 -2.12 -18.17
N ILE A 331 10.04 -1.78 -17.35
CA ILE A 331 9.23 -2.76 -16.62
C ILE A 331 8.58 -3.75 -17.60
N GLU A 332 8.00 -3.26 -18.70
CA GLU A 332 7.37 -4.08 -19.74
C GLU A 332 8.38 -5.07 -20.36
N ARG A 333 9.59 -4.60 -20.73
CA ARG A 333 10.65 -5.47 -21.27
C ARG A 333 11.10 -6.55 -20.28
N VAL A 334 11.20 -6.22 -18.98
CA VAL A 334 11.59 -7.18 -17.94
C VAL A 334 10.48 -8.22 -17.74
N LEU A 335 9.23 -7.81 -17.71
CA LEU A 335 8.06 -8.72 -17.65
C LEU A 335 8.03 -9.66 -18.85
N ALA A 336 8.20 -9.15 -20.07
CA ALA A 336 8.17 -9.95 -21.29
C ALA A 336 9.30 -10.95 -21.38
N ALA A 337 10.41 -10.73 -20.67
CA ALA A 337 11.58 -11.63 -20.63
C ALA A 337 11.46 -12.71 -19.53
N HIS A 338 10.41 -12.70 -18.74
CA HIS A 338 10.21 -13.64 -17.63
C HIS A 338 9.24 -14.75 -18.00
N ASP A 339 9.67 -16.00 -17.75
CA ASP A 339 8.81 -17.17 -17.85
C ASP A 339 8.03 -17.31 -16.53
N VAL A 340 6.75 -16.94 -16.54
CA VAL A 340 5.89 -17.11 -15.36
C VAL A 340 5.69 -18.60 -15.09
N PRO A 341 5.95 -19.09 -13.87
CA PRO A 341 5.70 -20.50 -13.52
C PRO A 341 4.24 -20.87 -13.76
N SER A 342 4.02 -21.96 -14.50
CA SER A 342 2.67 -22.43 -14.85
C SER A 342 1.89 -23.00 -13.65
N ASN A 343 2.59 -23.36 -12.57
CA ASN A 343 1.99 -23.88 -11.33
C ASN A 343 2.11 -22.83 -10.21
N VAL A 344 1.07 -22.05 -10.04
CA VAL A 344 0.99 -20.97 -9.03
C VAL A 344 0.73 -21.51 -7.63
N THR A 345 0.19 -22.74 -7.51
CA THR A 345 -0.20 -23.32 -6.22
C THR A 345 0.98 -23.81 -5.38
N ASP A 346 2.13 -24.05 -5.97
CA ASP A 346 3.33 -24.56 -5.30
C ASP A 346 4.39 -23.47 -5.07
N LEU A 347 4.05 -22.19 -5.30
CA LEU A 347 4.97 -21.09 -5.08
C LEU A 347 5.36 -20.97 -3.60
N THR A 348 6.65 -20.82 -3.37
CA THR A 348 7.23 -20.54 -2.05
C THR A 348 7.67 -19.09 -1.95
N VAL A 349 7.92 -18.62 -0.72
CA VAL A 349 8.53 -17.31 -0.47
C VAL A 349 9.87 -17.15 -1.18
N ASP A 350 10.66 -18.22 -1.19
CA ASP A 350 11.99 -18.21 -1.82
C ASP A 350 11.90 -18.09 -3.35
N ASP A 351 10.89 -18.71 -3.99
CA ASP A 351 10.63 -18.52 -5.42
C ASP A 351 10.26 -17.08 -5.75
N VAL A 352 9.42 -16.45 -4.93
CA VAL A 352 9.04 -15.03 -5.08
C VAL A 352 10.25 -14.12 -4.93
N LEU A 353 11.09 -14.34 -3.90
CA LEU A 353 12.28 -13.54 -3.66
C LEU A 353 13.36 -13.78 -4.73
N ALA A 354 13.47 -14.98 -5.26
CA ALA A 354 14.35 -15.27 -6.38
C ALA A 354 13.90 -14.53 -7.66
N ALA A 355 12.60 -14.48 -7.92
CA ALA A 355 12.03 -13.73 -9.04
C ALA A 355 12.25 -12.22 -8.88
N ASP A 356 12.04 -11.67 -7.67
CA ASP A 356 12.36 -10.26 -7.35
C ASP A 356 13.83 -9.95 -7.62
N ALA A 357 14.76 -10.78 -7.13
CA ALA A 357 16.19 -10.59 -7.33
C ALA A 357 16.58 -10.67 -8.83
N TRP A 358 15.99 -11.62 -9.57
CA TRP A 358 16.18 -11.73 -11.02
C TRP A 358 15.72 -10.47 -11.75
N ALA A 359 14.53 -9.95 -11.42
CA ALA A 359 13.98 -8.77 -12.05
C ALA A 359 14.84 -7.52 -11.78
N ARG A 360 15.35 -7.37 -10.55
CA ARG A 360 16.28 -6.29 -10.19
C ARG A 360 17.55 -6.33 -11.04
N ALA A 361 18.19 -7.51 -11.15
CA ALA A 361 19.38 -7.67 -11.95
C ALA A 361 19.10 -7.39 -13.45
N ARG A 362 17.95 -7.81 -13.95
CA ARG A 362 17.55 -7.61 -15.34
C ARG A 362 17.24 -6.15 -15.64
N ALA A 363 16.54 -5.45 -14.77
CA ALA A 363 16.22 -4.03 -14.90
C ALA A 363 17.47 -3.15 -14.84
N ALA A 364 18.43 -3.46 -13.97
CA ALA A 364 19.69 -2.73 -13.87
C ALA A 364 20.60 -2.88 -15.11
N SER A 365 20.35 -3.89 -15.94
CA SER A 365 21.10 -4.13 -17.19
C SER A 365 20.36 -3.71 -18.47
N ALA A 366 19.15 -3.18 -18.36
CA ALA A 366 18.25 -2.83 -19.47
C ALA A 366 18.40 -1.36 -19.86
#